data_5fa7a2448023d61efe9b6afc245596ca
#
_entry.id   5fa7a2448023d61efe9b6afc245596ca
#
_cell.length_a   1.000
_cell.length_b   1.000
_cell.length_c   1.000
_cell.angle_alpha   90.00
_cell.angle_beta   90.00
_cell.angle_gamma   90.00
#
_symmetry.space_group_name_H-M   'P 1'
#
loop_
_entity.id
_entity.type
_entity.pdbx_description
1 polymer ?
#
loop_
_entity_poly.entity_id
_entity_poly.type
_entity_poly.pdbx_seq_one_letter_code
_entity_poly.pdbx_strand_id
1 'polypeptide(L)'
;MKVEIYRLSAEPITVEVEEEATVKQVLSAPGTGAVLGDDEHSLLEAAERRYGGLDQLGTLRVNGAAATLETRVTEGSTILIIPKVEGGC
;
A
#
# COMPACT_ATOMS: atom_id res chain seq x y z
N MET A 1 14.62 2.40 -6.98
CA MET A 1 13.92 1.25 -7.57
C MET A 1 12.42 1.53 -7.65
N LYS A 2 11.76 0.86 -8.56
CA LYS A 2 10.34 1.06 -8.79
C LYS A 2 9.52 -0.06 -8.16
N VAL A 3 8.45 0.33 -7.48
CA VAL A 3 7.54 -0.60 -6.82
C VAL A 3 6.12 -0.20 -7.20
N GLU A 4 5.28 -1.18 -7.50
CA GLU A 4 3.89 -0.90 -7.87
C GLU A 4 2.97 -1.19 -6.69
N ILE A 5 1.95 -0.35 -6.55
CA ILE A 5 0.92 -0.54 -5.52
C ILE A 5 -0.40 -0.81 -6.22
N TYR A 6 -1.05 -1.90 -5.85
CA TYR A 6 -2.34 -2.31 -6.43
C TYR A 6 -3.40 -2.38 -5.35
N ARG A 7 -4.59 -1.99 -5.71
CA ARG A 7 -5.76 -2.15 -4.85
C ARG A 7 -6.96 -2.44 -5.76
N LEU A 8 -7.86 -3.28 -5.29
CA LEU A 8 -9.06 -3.62 -6.06
C LEU A 8 -9.85 -2.36 -6.39
N SER A 9 -10.30 -2.26 -7.62
CA SER A 9 -11.11 -1.13 -8.12
C SER A 9 -10.37 0.21 -8.16
N ALA A 10 -9.06 0.20 -8.11
CA ALA A 10 -8.25 1.41 -8.24
C ALA A 10 -7.18 1.19 -9.28
N GLU A 11 -6.72 2.26 -9.89
CA GLU A 11 -5.61 2.15 -10.83
C GLU A 11 -4.31 1.94 -10.07
N PRO A 12 -3.45 1.06 -10.56
CA PRO A 12 -2.15 0.86 -9.92
C PRO A 12 -1.28 2.10 -10.07
N ILE A 13 -0.42 2.32 -9.09
CA ILE A 13 0.53 3.42 -9.14
C ILE A 13 1.94 2.86 -8.98
N THR A 14 2.90 3.55 -9.57
CA THR A 14 4.30 3.19 -9.45
C THR A 14 5.00 4.20 -8.56
N VAL A 15 5.78 3.71 -7.62
CA VAL A 15 6.49 4.55 -6.67
C VAL A 15 7.99 4.33 -6.81
N GLU A 16 8.74 5.42 -6.83
CA GLU A 16 10.19 5.34 -6.86
C GLU A 16 10.70 5.41 -5.42
N VAL A 17 11.45 4.42 -5.00
CA VAL A 17 12.00 4.37 -3.63
C VAL A 17 13.46 3.95 -3.67
N GLU A 18 14.14 4.12 -2.55
CA GLU A 18 15.53 3.74 -2.42
C GLU A 18 15.67 2.23 -2.32
N GLU A 19 16.84 1.72 -2.64
CA GLU A 19 17.13 0.30 -2.45
C GLU A 19 16.98 -0.05 -0.98
N GLU A 20 16.58 -1.28 -0.70
CA GLU A 20 16.34 -1.78 0.65
C GLU A 20 15.17 -1.10 1.39
N ALA A 21 14.34 -0.38 0.66
CA ALA A 21 13.15 0.22 1.27
C ALA A 21 12.20 -0.85 1.77
N THR A 22 11.42 -0.49 2.78
CA THR A 22 10.38 -1.37 3.31
C THR A 22 9.02 -0.95 2.75
N VAL A 23 8.02 -1.80 2.93
CA VAL A 23 6.64 -1.47 2.54
C VAL A 23 6.22 -0.16 3.18
N LYS A 24 6.57 0.04 4.45
CA LYS A 24 6.23 1.27 5.16
C LYS A 24 6.77 2.52 4.42
N GLN A 25 8.01 2.44 3.95
CA GLN A 25 8.60 3.56 3.23
C GLN A 25 7.91 3.82 1.90
N VAL A 26 7.54 2.75 1.19
CA VAL A 26 6.79 2.89 -0.06
C VAL A 26 5.44 3.53 0.20
N LEU A 27 4.71 3.06 1.19
CA LEU A 27 3.37 3.57 1.49
C LEU A 27 3.39 4.94 2.15
N SER A 28 4.56 5.40 2.59
CA SER A 28 4.71 6.75 3.15
C SER A 28 5.11 7.77 2.09
N ALA A 29 5.38 7.34 0.88
CA ALA A 29 5.79 8.25 -0.18
C ALA A 29 4.65 9.20 -0.57
N PRO A 30 4.97 10.45 -0.93
CA PRO A 30 3.95 11.42 -1.31
C PRO A 30 3.11 10.93 -2.49
N GLY A 31 1.82 11.19 -2.45
CA GLY A 31 0.92 10.85 -3.54
C GLY A 31 0.45 9.41 -3.58
N THR A 32 0.97 8.53 -2.76
CA THR A 32 0.55 7.12 -2.79
C THR A 32 -0.89 6.94 -2.33
N GLY A 33 -1.43 7.91 -1.61
CA GLY A 33 -2.83 7.87 -1.22
C GLY A 33 -3.81 7.90 -2.38
N ALA A 34 -3.33 8.19 -3.59
CA ALA A 34 -4.17 8.17 -4.79
C ALA A 34 -4.86 6.82 -4.96
N VAL A 35 -4.24 5.73 -4.52
CA VAL A 35 -4.84 4.40 -4.57
C VAL A 35 -6.12 4.34 -3.74
N LEU A 36 -6.23 5.20 -2.73
CA LEU A 36 -7.42 5.31 -1.88
C LEU A 36 -8.27 6.53 -2.26
N GLY A 37 -7.97 7.16 -3.38
CA GLY A 37 -8.70 8.34 -3.80
C GLY A 37 -8.25 9.62 -3.13
N ASP A 38 -7.05 9.65 -2.57
CA ASP A 38 -6.51 10.80 -1.84
C ASP A 38 -5.08 11.07 -2.28
N ASP A 39 -4.93 11.72 -3.43
CA ASP A 39 -3.62 11.96 -4.01
C ASP A 39 -2.82 13.07 -3.31
N GLU A 40 -3.42 13.73 -2.34
CA GLU A 40 -2.70 14.77 -1.59
C GLU A 40 -1.92 14.20 -0.40
N HIS A 41 -2.15 12.94 -0.07
CA HIS A 41 -1.52 12.31 1.08
C HIS A 41 -0.82 11.00 0.69
N SER A 42 0.04 10.52 1.58
CA SER A 42 0.60 9.19 1.40
C SER A 42 -0.51 8.16 1.68
N LEU A 43 -0.28 6.93 1.25
CA LEU A 43 -1.26 5.88 1.48
C LEU A 43 -1.49 5.65 2.97
N LEU A 44 -0.43 5.68 3.78
CA LEU A 44 -0.57 5.49 5.23
C LEU A 44 -1.43 6.59 5.84
N GLU A 45 -1.21 7.84 5.45
CA GLU A 45 -2.01 8.95 5.95
C GLU A 45 -3.46 8.83 5.49
N ALA A 46 -3.66 8.49 4.22
CA ALA A 46 -5.00 8.35 3.68
C ALA A 46 -5.76 7.22 4.38
N ALA A 47 -5.07 6.11 4.66
CA ALA A 47 -5.68 4.99 5.38
C ALA A 47 -6.11 5.40 6.78
N GLU A 48 -5.26 6.16 7.46
CA GLU A 48 -5.57 6.67 8.79
C GLU A 48 -6.79 7.58 8.77
N ARG A 49 -6.83 8.49 7.81
CA ARG A 49 -7.90 9.47 7.71
C ARG A 49 -9.24 8.88 7.29
N ARG A 50 -9.21 7.90 6.40
CA ARG A 50 -10.43 7.36 5.79
C ARG A 50 -10.93 6.06 6.43
N TYR A 51 -10.03 5.29 7.01
CA TYR A 51 -10.38 3.96 7.52
C TYR A 51 -10.00 3.76 8.98
N GLY A 52 -9.26 4.68 9.56
CA GLY A 52 -8.82 4.54 10.94
C GLY A 52 -7.51 3.78 11.08
N GLY A 53 -6.82 3.56 9.97
CA GLY A 53 -5.53 2.90 9.96
C GLY A 53 -5.43 1.83 8.89
N LEU A 54 -4.21 1.43 8.60
CA LEU A 54 -3.97 0.42 7.58
C LEU A 54 -4.62 -0.91 7.93
N ASP A 55 -4.63 -1.27 9.22
CA ASP A 55 -5.25 -2.51 9.68
C ASP A 55 -6.75 -2.55 9.37
N GLN A 56 -7.38 -1.40 9.36
CA GLN A 56 -8.81 -1.31 9.06
C GLN A 56 -9.05 -1.33 7.56
N LEU A 57 -8.06 -0.92 6.77
CA LEU A 57 -8.16 -0.94 5.32
C LEU A 57 -8.11 -2.37 4.78
N GLY A 58 -7.18 -3.17 5.25
CA GLY A 58 -7.04 -4.52 4.74
C GLY A 58 -5.70 -5.14 5.08
N THR A 59 -5.30 -6.12 4.29
CA THR A 59 -4.04 -6.81 4.45
C THR A 59 -3.12 -6.52 3.28
N LEU A 60 -1.84 -6.75 3.49
CA LEU A 60 -0.82 -6.48 2.48
C LEU A 60 -0.19 -7.77 1.97
N ARG A 61 0.13 -7.78 0.68
CA ARG A 61 0.92 -8.84 0.08
C ARG A 61 2.00 -8.20 -0.80
N VAL A 62 3.17 -8.79 -0.77
CA VAL A 62 4.26 -8.38 -1.65
C VAL A 62 4.58 -9.56 -2.55
N ASN A 63 4.46 -9.37 -3.85
CA ASN A 63 4.69 -10.43 -4.82
C ASN A 63 3.91 -11.71 -4.50
N GLY A 64 2.69 -11.54 -3.99
CA GLY A 64 1.81 -12.66 -3.68
C GLY A 64 1.99 -13.28 -2.30
N ALA A 65 2.96 -12.86 -1.54
CA ALA A 65 3.21 -13.39 -0.20
C ALA A 65 2.72 -12.42 0.87
N ALA A 66 2.25 -12.95 1.99
CA ALA A 66 1.81 -12.11 3.10
C ALA A 66 2.95 -11.20 3.54
N ALA A 67 2.62 -9.95 3.82
CA ALA A 67 3.62 -8.95 4.14
C ALA A 67 3.16 -8.01 5.26
N THR A 68 4.12 -7.32 5.84
CA THR A 68 3.87 -6.31 6.86
C THR A 68 4.53 -5.01 6.42
N LEU A 69 4.38 -3.97 7.21
CA LEU A 69 5.04 -2.70 6.92
C LEU A 69 6.57 -2.81 6.96
N GLU A 70 7.09 -3.83 7.62
CA GLU A 70 8.53 -4.03 7.75
C GLU A 70 9.13 -4.93 6.68
N THR A 71 8.28 -5.48 5.82
CA THR A 71 8.75 -6.32 4.72
C THR A 71 9.54 -5.47 3.73
N ARG A 72 10.71 -5.93 3.34
CA ARG A 72 11.52 -5.23 2.35
C ARG A 72 10.99 -5.49 0.95
N VAL A 73 11.11 -4.48 0.11
CA VAL A 73 10.71 -4.60 -1.30
C VAL A 73 11.95 -4.61 -2.17
N THR A 74 11.80 -5.10 -3.40
CA THR A 74 12.88 -5.14 -4.38
C THR A 74 12.42 -4.46 -5.66
N GLU A 75 13.35 -4.26 -6.58
CA GLU A 75 13.01 -3.66 -7.87
C GLU A 75 11.88 -4.45 -8.54
N GLY A 76 10.86 -3.74 -8.93
CA GLY A 76 9.73 -4.37 -9.61
C GLY A 76 8.74 -5.08 -8.69
N SER A 77 8.89 -4.95 -7.38
CA SER A 77 7.94 -5.56 -6.45
C SER A 77 6.55 -4.98 -6.63
N THR A 78 5.56 -5.81 -6.36
CA THR A 78 4.16 -5.40 -6.39
C THR A 78 3.58 -5.53 -4.98
N ILE A 79 3.03 -4.43 -4.47
CA ILE A 79 2.35 -4.42 -3.19
C ILE A 79 0.86 -4.46 -3.47
N LEU A 80 0.19 -5.50 -3.01
CA LEU A 80 -1.25 -5.64 -3.18
C LEU A 80 -1.95 -5.38 -1.86
N ILE A 81 -2.96 -4.52 -1.89
CA ILE A 81 -3.79 -4.24 -0.72
C ILE A 81 -5.09 -4.99 -0.90
N ILE A 82 -5.34 -5.96 -0.04
CA ILE A 82 -6.56 -6.77 -0.09
C ILE A 82 -7.55 -6.19 0.92
N PRO A 83 -8.72 -5.76 0.47
CA PRO A 83 -9.69 -5.16 1.38
C PRO A 83 -10.06 -6.11 2.51
N LYS A 84 -10.25 -5.53 3.67
CA LYS A 84 -10.71 -6.30 4.81
C LYS A 84 -12.18 -6.65 4.60
N VAL A 85 -12.48 -7.92 4.63
CA VAL A 85 -13.87 -8.37 4.55
C VAL A 85 -14.42 -8.38 5.96
N GLU A 86 -15.39 -7.52 6.21
CA GLU A 86 -16.09 -7.55 7.47
C GLU A 86 -16.92 -8.81 7.42
N GLY A 87 -16.55 -9.75 8.20
CA GLY A 87 -17.12 -11.03 8.19
C GLY A 87 -18.54 -11.08 8.37
N GLY A 88 -19.25 -10.73 7.79
CA GLY A 88 -20.47 -10.78 8.00
C GLY A 88 -21.24 -11.86 7.77
N CYS A 89 -21.26 -12.12 7.66
CA CYS A 89 -22.23 -12.83 7.41
C CYS A 89 -22.66 -13.18 7.18
#